data_5b4b52058336835712f9a2933bac5ca1
#
_entry.id   5b4b52058336835712f9a2933bac5ca1
#
_cell.length_a   1.000
_cell.length_b   1.000
_cell.length_c   1.000
_cell.angle_alpha   90.00
_cell.angle_beta   90.00
_cell.angle_gamma   90.00
#
_symmetry.space_group_name_H-M   'P 1'
#
loop_
_entity.id
_entity.type
_entity.pdbx_description
1 polymer ?
#
loop_
_entity_poly.entity_id
_entity_poly.type
_entity_poly.pdbx_seq_one_letter_code
_entity_poly.pdbx_strand_id
1 'polypeptide(L)'
;MLFRSENARKLFSGDCNFIAAALNEQAIPPEDGNEIAFAGRSNVGKSSLVNALTNRKTLARTSQTPGRTRQLIFFDLKYQSFKLRLVDLPGYGYAKAPKKDIHSWTSLTVKYLKGRPSLRTVCLLVDSRRGIGEYDRFIMKELDLAAVSWVLVLTKSDKLKNDELAKVIDATQNVISKHPASFPEIMVTSSLKNDGLVLLRTHLASFAQKIG
;
A
#
# COMPACT_ATOMS: atom_id res chain seq x y z
N MET A 1 14.27 14.05 -10.99
CA MET A 1 14.40 13.23 -12.22
C MET A 1 13.22 12.26 -12.23
N LEU A 2 12.29 12.42 -13.17
CA LEU A 2 11.12 11.53 -13.26
C LEU A 2 11.59 10.12 -13.65
N PHE A 3 11.20 9.14 -12.86
CA PHE A 3 11.51 7.73 -13.15
C PHE A 3 10.76 7.32 -14.42
N ARG A 4 11.48 6.93 -15.47
CA ARG A 4 10.84 6.45 -16.71
C ARG A 4 10.09 5.15 -16.42
N SER A 5 8.93 4.94 -17.04
CA SER A 5 8.06 3.77 -16.82
C SER A 5 8.78 2.44 -17.01
N GLU A 6 9.74 2.37 -17.95
CA GLU A 6 10.56 1.17 -18.16
C GLU A 6 11.49 0.87 -16.97
N ASN A 7 12.15 1.88 -16.41
CA ASN A 7 13.01 1.71 -15.23
C ASN A 7 12.18 1.35 -14.00
N ALA A 8 10.97 1.94 -13.86
CA ALA A 8 10.04 1.55 -12.83
C ALA A 8 9.63 0.07 -12.95
N ARG A 9 9.30 -0.38 -14.17
CA ARG A 9 9.02 -1.80 -14.43
C ARG A 9 10.20 -2.69 -14.05
N LYS A 10 11.42 -2.32 -14.43
CA LYS A 10 12.64 -3.09 -14.12
C LYS A 10 12.93 -3.14 -12.62
N LEU A 11 12.73 -2.03 -11.89
CA LEU A 11 12.87 -1.99 -10.43
C LEU A 11 11.89 -2.97 -9.74
N PHE A 12 10.63 -2.95 -10.13
CA PHE A 12 9.61 -3.80 -9.52
C PHE A 12 9.69 -5.27 -9.93
N SER A 13 10.14 -5.58 -11.17
CA SER A 13 10.32 -6.95 -11.66
C SER A 13 11.73 -7.50 -11.43
N GLY A 14 12.67 -6.67 -10.95
CA GLY A 14 14.05 -7.04 -10.63
C GLY A 14 14.15 -7.88 -9.35
N ASP A 15 15.28 -7.78 -8.66
CA ASP A 15 15.49 -8.49 -7.41
C ASP A 15 14.53 -7.98 -6.34
N CYS A 16 13.86 -8.92 -5.68
CA CYS A 16 12.94 -8.62 -4.60
C CYS A 16 13.14 -9.66 -3.51
N ASN A 17 13.80 -9.25 -2.45
CA ASN A 17 14.21 -10.13 -1.38
C ASN A 17 13.35 -9.90 -0.14
N PHE A 18 12.86 -10.98 0.47
CA PHE A 18 12.28 -10.94 1.81
C PHE A 18 13.37 -10.55 2.81
N ILE A 19 13.05 -9.57 3.66
CA ILE A 19 13.99 -9.05 4.68
C ILE A 19 13.57 -9.49 6.07
N ALA A 20 12.32 -9.21 6.46
CA ALA A 20 11.84 -9.51 7.81
C ALA A 20 10.32 -9.62 7.86
N ALA A 21 9.84 -10.29 8.91
CA ALA A 21 8.44 -10.28 9.33
C ALA A 21 8.39 -9.86 10.80
N ALA A 22 8.07 -8.60 11.08
CA ALA A 22 8.13 -8.02 12.42
C ALA A 22 6.80 -8.18 13.16
N LEU A 23 6.85 -8.80 14.34
CA LEU A 23 5.75 -8.91 15.30
C LEU A 23 5.83 -7.86 16.40
N ASN A 24 7.02 -7.28 16.61
CA ASN A 24 7.33 -6.27 17.61
C ASN A 24 8.38 -5.28 17.06
N GLU A 25 8.68 -4.22 17.80
CA GLU A 25 9.59 -3.16 17.37
C GLU A 25 11.02 -3.64 17.15
N GLN A 26 11.50 -4.57 17.99
CA GLN A 26 12.86 -5.10 17.89
C GLN A 26 13.09 -5.93 16.61
N ALA A 27 12.00 -6.47 16.04
CA ALA A 27 12.06 -7.24 14.80
C ALA A 27 11.94 -6.35 13.54
N ILE A 28 11.69 -5.05 13.69
CA ILE A 28 11.70 -4.12 12.55
C ILE A 28 13.14 -3.98 12.05
N PRO A 29 13.41 -4.22 10.76
CA PRO A 29 14.76 -4.10 10.23
C PRO A 29 15.27 -2.67 10.31
N PRO A 30 16.59 -2.47 10.39
CA PRO A 30 17.20 -1.14 10.30
C PRO A 30 16.73 -0.38 9.06
N GLU A 31 16.73 0.94 9.17
CA GLU A 31 16.46 1.80 8.03
C GLU A 31 17.58 1.67 7.00
N ASP A 32 17.22 1.24 5.80
CA ASP A 32 18.15 1.00 4.73
C ASP A 32 17.45 1.30 3.40
N GLY A 33 17.33 2.58 3.12
CA GLY A 33 16.64 3.12 1.96
C GLY A 33 15.22 3.58 2.24
N ASN A 34 14.59 4.16 1.23
CA ASN A 34 13.22 4.65 1.30
C ASN A 34 12.22 3.49 1.34
N GLU A 35 11.14 3.67 2.10
CA GLU A 35 10.11 2.67 2.31
C GLU A 35 8.75 3.14 1.78
N ILE A 36 7.98 2.20 1.23
CA ILE A 36 6.57 2.37 0.83
C ILE A 36 5.75 1.32 1.56
N ALA A 37 4.72 1.74 2.28
CA ALA A 37 3.83 0.83 2.98
C ALA A 37 2.53 0.60 2.20
N PHE A 38 1.99 -0.62 2.29
CA PHE A 38 0.70 -0.98 1.72
C PHE A 38 -0.28 -1.24 2.86
N ALA A 39 -1.35 -0.43 2.92
CA ALA A 39 -2.42 -0.50 3.90
C ALA A 39 -3.75 -0.77 3.21
N GLY A 40 -4.68 -1.42 3.90
CA GLY A 40 -6.02 -1.64 3.38
C GLY A 40 -6.77 -2.67 4.21
N ARG A 41 -8.08 -2.74 3.97
CA ARG A 41 -8.94 -3.72 4.65
C ARG A 41 -8.55 -5.14 4.27
N SER A 42 -8.85 -6.08 5.17
CA SER A 42 -8.75 -7.50 4.86
C SER A 42 -9.54 -7.84 3.58
N ASN A 43 -8.91 -8.59 2.68
CA ASN A 43 -9.47 -8.98 1.37
C ASN A 43 -9.68 -7.81 0.36
N VAL A 44 -9.05 -6.66 0.58
CA VAL A 44 -9.08 -5.54 -0.37
C VAL A 44 -8.32 -5.85 -1.68
N GLY A 45 -7.42 -6.83 -1.66
CA GLY A 45 -6.57 -7.20 -2.79
C GLY A 45 -5.10 -6.77 -2.61
N LYS A 46 -4.67 -6.44 -1.37
CA LYS A 46 -3.33 -5.93 -1.06
C LYS A 46 -2.23 -6.89 -1.53
N SER A 47 -2.25 -8.15 -1.11
CA SER A 47 -1.26 -9.15 -1.54
C SER A 47 -1.30 -9.41 -3.05
N SER A 48 -2.49 -9.39 -3.66
CA SER A 48 -2.62 -9.51 -5.13
C SER A 48 -1.97 -8.34 -5.85
N LEU A 49 -2.14 -7.11 -5.33
CA LEU A 49 -1.53 -5.91 -5.90
C LEU A 49 -0.01 -5.94 -5.76
N VAL A 50 0.52 -6.26 -4.58
CA VAL A 50 1.97 -6.37 -4.34
C VAL A 50 2.58 -7.42 -5.27
N ASN A 51 1.95 -8.58 -5.42
CA ASN A 51 2.38 -9.62 -6.33
C ASN A 51 2.35 -9.16 -7.80
N ALA A 52 1.29 -8.47 -8.23
CA ALA A 52 1.17 -7.93 -9.58
C ALA A 52 2.20 -6.82 -9.86
N LEU A 53 2.44 -5.91 -8.91
CA LEU A 53 3.47 -4.88 -9.02
C LEU A 53 4.87 -5.48 -9.20
N THR A 54 5.18 -6.52 -8.44
CA THR A 54 6.50 -7.19 -8.47
C THR A 54 6.62 -8.28 -9.52
N ASN A 55 5.56 -8.52 -10.29
CA ASN A 55 5.49 -9.61 -11.27
C ASN A 55 5.81 -10.99 -10.65
N ARG A 56 5.36 -11.23 -9.42
CA ARG A 56 5.55 -12.48 -8.67
C ARG A 56 4.22 -13.10 -8.27
N LYS A 57 4.18 -14.44 -8.23
CA LYS A 57 2.94 -15.17 -7.89
C LYS A 57 2.73 -15.30 -6.38
N THR A 58 3.80 -15.30 -5.57
CA THR A 58 3.75 -15.70 -4.16
C THR A 58 4.64 -14.86 -3.24
N LEU A 59 4.99 -13.63 -3.62
CA LEU A 59 5.81 -12.77 -2.76
C LEU A 59 5.08 -12.44 -1.47
N ALA A 60 3.91 -11.80 -1.59
CA ALA A 60 3.01 -11.61 -0.47
C ALA A 60 2.06 -12.81 -0.41
N ARG A 61 2.09 -13.58 0.68
CA ARG A 61 1.18 -14.71 0.85
C ARG A 61 -0.24 -14.18 0.93
N THR A 62 -1.06 -14.59 -0.02
CA THR A 62 -2.51 -14.44 0.08
C THR A 62 -2.99 -15.38 1.18
N SER A 63 -3.03 -14.94 2.43
CA SER A 63 -3.62 -15.74 3.49
C SER A 63 -5.12 -15.80 3.25
N GLN A 64 -5.63 -16.99 2.89
CA GLN A 64 -7.06 -17.25 2.81
C GLN A 64 -7.72 -17.29 4.20
N THR A 65 -6.92 -17.29 5.28
CA THR A 65 -7.41 -17.26 6.65
C THR A 65 -7.29 -15.84 7.20
N PRO A 66 -8.41 -15.11 7.30
CA PRO A 66 -8.41 -13.74 7.81
C PRO A 66 -8.01 -13.71 9.29
N GLY A 67 -7.24 -12.70 9.68
CA GLY A 67 -6.88 -12.47 11.10
C GLY A 67 -5.56 -13.10 11.57
N ARG A 68 -4.80 -13.81 10.72
CA ARG A 68 -3.53 -14.45 11.13
C ARG A 68 -2.29 -13.56 10.98
N THR A 69 -2.29 -12.57 10.12
CA THR A 69 -1.08 -11.77 9.88
C THR A 69 -1.15 -10.47 10.66
N ARG A 70 -0.54 -10.44 11.85
CA ARG A 70 -0.31 -9.22 12.66
C ARG A 70 1.09 -8.66 12.43
N GLN A 71 1.79 -9.13 11.40
CA GLN A 71 3.18 -8.82 11.11
C GLN A 71 3.29 -7.71 10.07
N LEU A 72 4.30 -6.86 10.22
CA LEU A 72 4.80 -6.02 9.14
C LEU A 72 5.79 -6.85 8.33
N ILE A 73 5.60 -6.96 7.03
CA ILE A 73 6.45 -7.78 6.16
C ILE A 73 7.25 -6.86 5.25
N PHE A 74 8.58 -7.00 5.28
CA PHE A 74 9.51 -6.13 4.58
C PHE A 74 10.14 -6.86 3.40
N PHE A 75 10.17 -6.21 2.23
CA PHE A 75 10.81 -6.69 1.01
C PHE A 75 11.69 -5.58 0.42
N ASP A 76 12.91 -5.90 0.01
CA ASP A 76 13.78 -4.97 -0.69
C ASP A 76 13.75 -5.23 -2.19
N LEU A 77 13.42 -4.19 -2.95
CA LEU A 77 13.58 -4.15 -4.39
C LEU A 77 14.93 -3.52 -4.73
N LYS A 78 15.65 -4.13 -5.67
CA LYS A 78 16.91 -3.58 -6.20
C LYS A 78 16.93 -3.67 -7.73
N TYR A 79 17.37 -2.61 -8.35
CA TYR A 79 17.66 -2.57 -9.78
C TYR A 79 18.78 -1.57 -10.06
N GLN A 80 19.92 -2.04 -10.58
CA GLN A 80 21.13 -1.23 -10.76
C GLN A 80 21.51 -0.51 -9.42
N SER A 81 21.66 0.81 -9.47
CA SER A 81 21.95 1.65 -8.31
C SER A 81 20.70 2.16 -7.57
N PHE A 82 19.52 1.57 -7.80
CA PHE A 82 18.29 1.97 -7.13
C PHE A 82 17.80 0.91 -6.16
N LYS A 83 17.33 1.39 -5.00
CA LYS A 83 16.74 0.56 -3.96
C LYS A 83 15.42 1.18 -3.49
N LEU A 84 14.46 0.30 -3.19
CA LEU A 84 13.17 0.67 -2.61
C LEU A 84 12.69 -0.47 -1.71
N ARG A 85 12.23 -0.16 -0.50
CA ARG A 85 11.65 -1.16 0.40
C ARG A 85 10.13 -1.11 0.35
N LEU A 86 9.51 -2.27 0.17
CA LEU A 86 8.06 -2.44 0.28
C LEU A 86 7.73 -3.01 1.64
N VAL A 87 6.70 -2.46 2.30
CA VAL A 87 6.23 -2.91 3.61
C VAL A 87 4.75 -3.28 3.53
N ASP A 88 4.46 -4.57 3.66
CA ASP A 88 3.09 -5.08 3.67
C ASP A 88 2.54 -5.01 5.09
N LEU A 89 1.58 -4.11 5.34
CA LEU A 89 0.96 -3.91 6.64
C LEU A 89 -0.19 -4.90 6.88
N PRO A 90 -0.49 -5.24 8.14
CA PRO A 90 -1.66 -6.05 8.47
C PRO A 90 -2.95 -5.43 7.93
N GLY A 91 -3.82 -6.25 7.36
CA GLY A 91 -5.15 -5.79 6.94
C GLY A 91 -6.03 -5.43 8.13
N TYR A 92 -6.76 -4.31 8.05
CA TYR A 92 -7.70 -3.87 9.09
C TYR A 92 -9.16 -4.26 8.78
N GLY A 93 -10.08 -4.02 9.73
CA GLY A 93 -11.53 -4.15 9.52
C GLY A 93 -12.04 -5.58 9.39
N TYR A 94 -11.48 -6.53 10.13
CA TYR A 94 -11.97 -7.90 10.16
C TYR A 94 -13.29 -8.03 10.94
N ALA A 95 -14.32 -8.63 10.31
CA ALA A 95 -15.72 -8.65 10.77
C ALA A 95 -16.01 -9.42 12.06
N LYS A 96 -15.05 -10.14 12.65
CA LYS A 96 -15.21 -10.90 13.91
C LYS A 96 -14.54 -10.27 15.13
N ALA A 97 -13.94 -9.08 14.99
CA ALA A 97 -13.40 -8.38 16.14
C ALA A 97 -14.54 -7.67 16.89
N PRO A 98 -14.59 -7.71 18.23
CA PRO A 98 -15.54 -6.92 19.02
C PRO A 98 -15.43 -5.44 18.66
N LYS A 99 -16.56 -4.68 18.77
CA LYS A 99 -16.58 -3.23 18.46
C LYS A 99 -15.53 -2.41 19.22
N LYS A 100 -15.00 -2.92 20.33
CA LYS A 100 -13.85 -2.33 21.06
C LYS A 100 -12.51 -2.45 20.34
N ASP A 101 -12.35 -3.39 19.40
CA ASP A 101 -11.14 -3.59 18.58
C ASP A 101 -11.23 -2.86 17.22
N ILE A 102 -12.04 -1.80 17.16
CA ILE A 102 -12.10 -0.88 16.01
C ILE A 102 -10.71 -0.27 15.73
N HIS A 103 -9.83 -0.28 16.71
CA HIS A 103 -8.42 0.08 16.63
C HIS A 103 -7.50 -1.11 16.26
N SER A 104 -7.95 -2.02 15.39
CA SER A 104 -7.24 -3.27 15.08
C SER A 104 -5.94 -3.11 14.26
N TRP A 105 -5.50 -1.88 14.01
CA TRP A 105 -4.09 -1.69 13.74
C TRP A 105 -3.33 -1.88 15.05
N THR A 106 -2.44 -2.85 15.05
CA THR A 106 -1.62 -3.12 16.23
C THR A 106 -0.86 -1.84 16.60
N SER A 107 -0.56 -1.67 17.89
CA SER A 107 0.30 -0.58 18.37
C SER A 107 1.59 -0.47 17.54
N LEU A 108 2.11 -1.61 17.08
CA LEU A 108 3.27 -1.71 16.20
C LEU A 108 3.05 -0.98 14.86
N THR A 109 1.90 -1.19 14.20
CA THR A 109 1.60 -0.52 12.92
C THR A 109 1.52 1.00 13.09
N VAL A 110 0.85 1.45 14.15
CA VAL A 110 0.74 2.89 14.46
C VAL A 110 2.10 3.50 14.76
N LYS A 111 2.94 2.83 15.56
CA LYS A 111 4.30 3.28 15.86
C LYS A 111 5.17 3.32 14.61
N TYR A 112 5.09 2.29 13.76
CA TYR A 112 5.80 2.26 12.49
C TYR A 112 5.41 3.46 11.61
N LEU A 113 4.13 3.74 11.44
CA LEU A 113 3.67 4.84 10.61
C LEU A 113 4.07 6.21 11.15
N LYS A 114 3.99 6.42 12.47
CA LYS A 114 4.29 7.72 13.11
C LYS A 114 5.77 7.97 13.35
N GLY A 115 6.57 6.91 13.44
CA GLY A 115 7.96 7.00 13.89
C GLY A 115 9.02 6.52 12.90
N ARG A 116 8.66 6.22 11.64
CA ARG A 116 9.59 5.67 10.64
C ARG A 116 10.05 6.74 9.64
N PRO A 117 11.25 7.34 9.82
CA PRO A 117 11.77 8.40 8.94
C PRO A 117 11.96 7.97 7.48
N SER A 118 12.27 6.69 7.25
CA SER A 118 12.43 6.12 5.90
C SER A 118 11.11 5.93 5.14
N LEU A 119 9.95 5.97 5.81
CA LEU A 119 8.63 5.84 5.19
C LEU A 119 8.30 7.10 4.37
N ARG A 120 8.15 6.93 3.06
CA ARG A 120 7.88 8.03 2.12
C ARG A 120 6.42 8.18 1.75
N THR A 121 5.71 7.08 1.63
CA THR A 121 4.29 7.10 1.31
C THR A 121 3.59 5.83 1.74
N VAL A 122 2.29 5.93 1.96
CA VAL A 122 1.41 4.78 2.21
C VAL A 122 0.46 4.61 1.03
N CYS A 123 0.47 3.46 0.39
CA CYS A 123 -0.58 3.05 -0.55
C CYS A 123 -1.80 2.62 0.27
N LEU A 124 -2.83 3.44 0.33
CA LEU A 124 -4.09 3.13 0.99
C LEU A 124 -5.05 2.48 -0.02
N LEU A 125 -5.26 1.17 0.11
CA LEU A 125 -6.05 0.38 -0.82
C LEU A 125 -7.52 0.37 -0.43
N VAL A 126 -8.38 0.65 -1.41
CA VAL A 126 -9.85 0.61 -1.28
C VAL A 126 -10.43 -0.26 -2.41
N ASP A 127 -11.31 -1.19 -2.09
CA ASP A 127 -12.02 -2.00 -3.10
C ASP A 127 -13.06 -1.14 -3.82
N SER A 128 -12.90 -0.97 -5.14
CA SER A 128 -13.75 -0.10 -5.97
C SER A 128 -15.25 -0.38 -5.81
N ARG A 129 -15.63 -1.64 -5.54
CA ARG A 129 -17.04 -2.03 -5.37
C ARG A 129 -17.66 -1.48 -4.08
N ARG A 130 -16.85 -1.11 -3.10
CA ARG A 130 -17.29 -0.69 -1.76
C ARG A 130 -17.09 0.79 -1.50
N GLY A 131 -16.12 1.40 -2.20
CA GLY A 131 -15.72 2.78 -1.92
C GLY A 131 -15.08 2.94 -0.52
N ILE A 132 -14.89 4.19 -0.12
CA ILE A 132 -14.27 4.56 1.15
C ILE A 132 -15.24 4.30 2.31
N GLY A 133 -14.88 3.41 3.23
CA GLY A 133 -15.62 3.12 4.45
C GLY A 133 -15.13 3.92 5.67
N GLU A 134 -15.78 3.70 6.83
CA GLU A 134 -15.43 4.41 8.08
C GLU A 134 -13.99 4.15 8.52
N TYR A 135 -13.52 2.91 8.42
CA TYR A 135 -12.13 2.57 8.77
C TYR A 135 -11.12 3.23 7.85
N ASP A 136 -11.43 3.32 6.56
CA ASP A 136 -10.55 3.98 5.60
C ASP A 136 -10.43 5.47 5.97
N ARG A 137 -11.55 6.13 6.31
CA ARG A 137 -11.58 7.53 6.78
C ARG A 137 -10.79 7.74 8.07
N PHE A 138 -10.90 6.80 9.01
CA PHE A 138 -10.11 6.84 10.24
C PHE A 138 -8.60 6.78 9.92
N ILE A 139 -8.19 5.85 9.05
CA ILE A 139 -6.79 5.71 8.64
C ILE A 139 -6.29 6.96 7.92
N MET A 140 -7.07 7.52 6.99
CA MET A 140 -6.74 8.78 6.31
C MET A 140 -6.45 9.89 7.32
N LYS A 141 -7.33 10.06 8.33
CA LYS A 141 -7.14 11.05 9.38
C LYS A 141 -5.88 10.81 10.21
N GLU A 142 -5.59 9.55 10.57
CA GLU A 142 -4.36 9.21 11.31
C GLU A 142 -3.10 9.49 10.49
N LEU A 143 -3.12 9.25 9.18
CA LEU A 143 -2.01 9.58 8.28
C LEU A 143 -1.81 11.09 8.16
N ASP A 144 -2.89 11.87 8.03
CA ASP A 144 -2.81 13.34 8.03
C ASP A 144 -2.23 13.88 9.34
N LEU A 145 -2.72 13.39 10.49
CA LEU A 145 -2.23 13.79 11.82
C LEU A 145 -0.75 13.44 12.04
N ALA A 146 -0.29 12.37 11.41
CA ALA A 146 1.11 11.94 11.45
C ALA A 146 1.97 12.63 10.39
N ALA A 147 1.41 13.49 9.54
CA ALA A 147 2.06 14.10 8.38
C ALA A 147 2.73 13.07 7.45
N VAL A 148 2.14 11.87 7.34
CA VAL A 148 2.62 10.80 6.48
C VAL A 148 1.92 10.92 5.13
N SER A 149 2.68 11.13 4.06
CA SER A 149 2.14 11.14 2.70
C SER A 149 1.47 9.80 2.35
N TRP A 150 0.35 9.86 1.64
CA TRP A 150 -0.35 8.66 1.19
C TRP A 150 -1.01 8.85 -0.17
N VAL A 151 -1.18 7.76 -0.89
CA VAL A 151 -1.87 7.69 -2.18
C VAL A 151 -3.02 6.70 -2.10
N LEU A 152 -4.19 7.10 -2.57
CA LEU A 152 -5.34 6.21 -2.64
C LEU A 152 -5.26 5.31 -3.86
N VAL A 153 -5.39 4.01 -3.65
CA VAL A 153 -5.38 3.00 -4.71
C VAL A 153 -6.72 2.28 -4.74
N LEU A 154 -7.52 2.54 -5.76
CA LEU A 154 -8.73 1.75 -6.04
C LEU A 154 -8.33 0.41 -6.64
N THR A 155 -8.70 -0.68 -5.97
CA THR A 155 -8.43 -2.05 -6.42
C THR A 155 -9.67 -2.68 -7.04
N LYS A 156 -9.47 -3.75 -7.82
CA LYS A 156 -10.55 -4.55 -8.44
C LYS A 156 -11.47 -3.73 -9.35
N SER A 157 -10.91 -2.75 -10.05
CA SER A 157 -11.67 -1.93 -11.02
C SER A 157 -12.35 -2.76 -12.11
N ASP A 158 -11.82 -3.94 -12.41
CA ASP A 158 -12.40 -4.93 -13.35
C ASP A 158 -13.77 -5.47 -12.94
N LYS A 159 -14.20 -5.21 -11.71
CA LYS A 159 -15.49 -5.67 -11.16
C LYS A 159 -16.62 -4.66 -11.33
N LEU A 160 -16.33 -3.49 -11.87
CA LEU A 160 -17.31 -2.43 -12.12
C LEU A 160 -17.39 -2.13 -13.62
N LYS A 161 -18.55 -1.65 -14.06
CA LYS A 161 -18.73 -1.04 -15.38
C LYS A 161 -18.13 0.38 -15.39
N ASN A 162 -17.84 0.90 -16.57
CA ASN A 162 -17.17 2.20 -16.69
C ASN A 162 -17.94 3.33 -15.98
N ASP A 163 -19.27 3.37 -16.11
CA ASP A 163 -20.11 4.40 -15.47
C ASP A 163 -20.12 4.30 -13.94
N GLU A 164 -20.10 3.06 -13.42
CA GLU A 164 -20.02 2.81 -11.99
C GLU A 164 -18.65 3.21 -11.45
N LEU A 165 -17.59 2.87 -12.18
CA LEU A 165 -16.22 3.21 -11.81
C LEU A 165 -16.03 4.73 -11.82
N ALA A 166 -16.54 5.45 -12.81
CA ALA A 166 -16.48 6.91 -12.87
C ALA A 166 -17.11 7.55 -11.61
N LYS A 167 -18.32 7.10 -11.23
CA LYS A 167 -18.99 7.58 -10.00
C LYS A 167 -18.18 7.32 -8.74
N VAL A 168 -17.52 6.16 -8.65
CA VAL A 168 -16.66 5.82 -7.51
C VAL A 168 -15.41 6.71 -7.47
N ILE A 169 -14.82 6.99 -8.63
CA ILE A 169 -13.67 7.90 -8.74
C ILE A 169 -14.06 9.30 -8.26
N ASP A 170 -15.17 9.86 -8.77
CA ASP A 170 -15.66 11.20 -8.40
C ASP A 170 -15.96 11.30 -6.89
N ALA A 171 -16.68 10.31 -6.35
CA ALA A 171 -16.97 10.25 -4.93
C ALA A 171 -15.69 10.16 -4.07
N THR A 172 -14.71 9.39 -4.55
CA THR A 172 -13.42 9.23 -3.87
C THR A 172 -12.61 10.51 -3.95
N GLN A 173 -12.57 11.18 -5.10
CA GLN A 173 -11.88 12.47 -5.31
C GLN A 173 -12.40 13.54 -4.37
N ASN A 174 -13.72 13.63 -4.18
CA ASN A 174 -14.36 14.54 -3.25
C ASN A 174 -13.98 14.29 -1.78
N VAL A 175 -13.59 13.07 -1.45
CA VAL A 175 -13.09 12.76 -0.10
C VAL A 175 -11.63 13.13 0.03
N ILE A 176 -10.76 12.63 -0.86
CA ILE A 176 -9.31 12.80 -0.72
C ILE A 176 -8.87 14.27 -0.83
N SER A 177 -9.60 15.11 -1.58
CA SER A 177 -9.32 16.55 -1.70
C SER A 177 -9.36 17.31 -0.37
N LYS A 178 -9.95 16.72 0.68
CA LYS A 178 -10.03 17.28 2.03
C LYS A 178 -8.90 16.83 2.96
N HIS A 179 -8.00 16.00 2.44
CA HIS A 179 -6.91 15.38 3.20
C HIS A 179 -5.55 15.96 2.75
N PRO A 180 -4.88 16.76 3.57
CA PRO A 180 -3.68 17.50 3.17
C PRO A 180 -2.46 16.60 2.88
N ALA A 181 -2.38 15.42 3.50
CA ALA A 181 -1.30 14.47 3.26
C ALA A 181 -1.56 13.53 2.07
N SER A 182 -2.74 13.62 1.44
CA SER A 182 -3.11 12.80 0.29
C SER A 182 -2.38 13.24 -0.97
N PHE A 183 -1.86 12.29 -1.73
CA PHE A 183 -1.52 12.54 -3.13
C PHE A 183 -2.81 12.89 -3.91
N PRO A 184 -2.82 13.93 -4.76
CA PRO A 184 -4.05 14.46 -5.35
C PRO A 184 -4.72 13.53 -6.37
N GLU A 185 -3.97 12.57 -6.93
CA GLU A 185 -4.48 11.66 -7.96
C GLU A 185 -4.81 10.28 -7.38
N ILE A 186 -5.94 9.72 -7.83
CA ILE A 186 -6.35 8.36 -7.48
C ILE A 186 -5.70 7.36 -8.44
N MET A 187 -5.07 6.32 -7.90
CA MET A 187 -4.53 5.21 -8.68
C MET A 187 -5.59 4.12 -8.84
N VAL A 188 -6.15 3.98 -10.03
CA VAL A 188 -7.15 2.95 -10.34
C VAL A 188 -6.46 1.71 -10.86
N THR A 189 -6.70 0.53 -10.24
CA THR A 189 -5.97 -0.70 -10.55
C THR A 189 -6.84 -1.94 -10.65
N SER A 190 -6.44 -2.87 -11.53
CA SER A 190 -6.87 -4.25 -11.54
C SER A 190 -5.65 -5.18 -11.58
N SER A 191 -5.40 -5.91 -10.49
CA SER A 191 -4.34 -6.93 -10.47
C SER A 191 -4.66 -8.12 -11.38
N LEU A 192 -5.96 -8.36 -11.69
CA LEU A 192 -6.39 -9.44 -12.56
C LEU A 192 -6.09 -9.13 -14.03
N LYS A 193 -6.37 -7.88 -14.44
CA LYS A 193 -6.18 -7.43 -15.83
C LYS A 193 -4.83 -6.72 -16.05
N ASN A 194 -4.06 -6.50 -14.99
CA ASN A 194 -2.85 -5.68 -14.99
C ASN A 194 -3.07 -4.20 -15.36
N ASP A 195 -4.31 -3.70 -15.23
CA ASP A 195 -4.64 -2.31 -15.51
C ASP A 195 -4.13 -1.39 -14.40
N GLY A 196 -3.67 -0.18 -14.76
CA GLY A 196 -3.18 0.86 -13.84
C GLY A 196 -1.83 0.57 -13.18
N LEU A 197 -1.26 -0.65 -13.36
CA LEU A 197 -0.02 -1.04 -12.68
C LEU A 197 1.20 -0.25 -13.18
N VAL A 198 1.23 0.15 -14.45
CA VAL A 198 2.34 0.94 -15.02
C VAL A 198 2.40 2.31 -14.34
N LEU A 199 1.26 2.99 -14.22
CA LEU A 199 1.17 4.30 -13.58
C LEU A 199 1.56 4.21 -12.10
N LEU A 200 1.00 3.24 -11.37
CA LEU A 200 1.31 3.03 -9.96
C LEU A 200 2.80 2.71 -9.76
N ARG A 201 3.40 1.81 -10.56
CA ARG A 201 4.84 1.52 -10.49
C ARG A 201 5.69 2.77 -10.71
N THR A 202 5.33 3.60 -11.70
CA THR A 202 6.07 4.84 -12.02
C THR A 202 6.00 5.82 -10.86
N HIS A 203 4.82 6.00 -10.26
CA HIS A 203 4.64 6.83 -9.08
C HIS A 203 5.48 6.32 -7.89
N LEU A 204 5.39 5.03 -7.58
CA LEU A 204 6.09 4.44 -6.45
C LEU A 204 7.62 4.40 -6.66
N ALA A 205 8.08 4.16 -7.88
CA ALA A 205 9.50 4.16 -8.21
C ALA A 205 10.14 5.55 -8.05
N SER A 206 9.37 6.64 -8.09
CA SER A 206 9.90 7.98 -7.84
C SER A 206 10.48 8.16 -6.44
N PHE A 207 10.08 7.32 -5.50
CA PHE A 207 10.62 7.28 -4.14
C PHE A 207 11.88 6.41 -4.01
N ALA A 208 12.29 5.69 -5.06
CA ALA A 208 13.48 4.85 -4.99
C ALA A 208 14.73 5.68 -4.69
N GLN A 209 15.55 5.20 -3.75
CA GLN A 209 16.80 5.83 -3.37
C GLN A 209 17.92 5.32 -4.28
N LYS A 210 18.77 6.23 -4.73
CA LYS A 210 20.01 5.87 -5.41
C LYS A 210 21.03 5.43 -4.35
N ILE A 211 21.54 4.23 -4.52
CA ILE A 211 22.68 3.72 -3.73
C ILE A 211 23.95 4.05 -4.48
N GLY A 212 24.91 4.62 -3.76
CA GLY A 212 26.21 5.02 -4.29
C GLY A 212 27.04 3.81 -4.77
#